data_03604f4ce8733045ef9b1db77cbeacf3
#
_entry.id   03604f4ce8733045ef9b1db77cbeacf3
#
_cell.length_a   1.000
_cell.length_b   1.000
_cell.length_c   1.000
_cell.angle_alpha   90.00
_cell.angle_beta   90.00
_cell.angle_gamma   90.00
#
_symmetry.space_group_name_H-M   'P 1'
#
loop_
_entity.id
_entity.type
_entity.pdbx_description
1 polymer ?
#
loop_
_entity_poly.entity_id
_entity_poly.type
_entity_poly.pdbx_seq_one_letter_code
_entity_poly.pdbx_strand_id
1 'polypeptide(L)'
;MSASTAPPQEATEPATAAPRSRGADTRALTQVLFGQLKGLQPGTPEHNRVRAALIEANLPLVRYAAARFRSRNEPMEDVIQVGTIGLINAIDRFDPDRGVQFPTFAMPTVVGEIKRYFRDNVRTVHVPRRLHELWVQVNSATEDLTTSFGRTPTTAEIAERLRITE
;
A
#
# COMPACT_ATOMS: atom_id res chain seq x y z
N MET A 1 -21.37 -6.78 -73.94
CA MET A 1 -22.06 -6.42 -72.67
C MET A 1 -21.47 -7.29 -71.55
N SER A 2 -20.46 -6.80 -70.90
CA SER A 2 -19.83 -7.50 -69.77
C SER A 2 -19.77 -6.59 -68.60
N ALA A 3 -20.61 -6.87 -67.59
CA ALA A 3 -20.65 -6.16 -66.32
C ALA A 3 -19.49 -6.65 -65.41
N SER A 4 -18.58 -5.75 -65.11
CA SER A 4 -17.52 -5.99 -64.16
C SER A 4 -18.05 -5.66 -62.75
N THR A 5 -18.24 -6.70 -61.94
CA THR A 5 -18.61 -6.58 -60.53
C THR A 5 -17.33 -6.44 -59.71
N ALA A 6 -17.11 -5.30 -59.12
CA ALA A 6 -16.05 -5.07 -58.13
C ALA A 6 -16.46 -5.69 -56.78
N PRO A 7 -15.54 -6.32 -56.03
CA PRO A 7 -15.84 -6.85 -54.69
C PRO A 7 -15.98 -5.70 -53.66
N PRO A 8 -16.78 -5.89 -52.59
CA PRO A 8 -16.91 -4.89 -51.53
C PRO A 8 -15.63 -4.80 -50.71
N GLN A 9 -15.21 -3.56 -50.44
CA GLN A 9 -14.13 -3.27 -49.54
C GLN A 9 -14.56 -3.62 -48.10
N GLU A 10 -13.86 -4.55 -47.50
CA GLU A 10 -13.96 -4.82 -46.06
C GLU A 10 -13.55 -3.56 -45.29
N ALA A 11 -14.51 -3.02 -44.58
CA ALA A 11 -14.27 -1.97 -43.58
C ALA A 11 -13.41 -2.55 -42.46
N THR A 12 -12.18 -2.11 -42.39
CA THR A 12 -11.28 -2.41 -41.26
C THR A 12 -11.86 -1.77 -40.02
N GLU A 13 -12.48 -2.56 -39.15
CA GLU A 13 -12.87 -2.15 -37.82
C GLU A 13 -11.61 -1.65 -37.02
N PRO A 14 -11.70 -0.53 -36.33
CA PRO A 14 -10.59 -0.09 -35.46
C PRO A 14 -10.41 -1.12 -34.36
N ALA A 15 -9.21 -1.69 -34.27
CA ALA A 15 -8.81 -2.61 -33.22
C ALA A 15 -9.19 -2.04 -31.86
N THR A 16 -10.12 -2.69 -31.16
CA THR A 16 -10.53 -2.40 -29.81
C THR A 16 -9.30 -2.50 -28.91
N ALA A 17 -8.77 -1.36 -28.49
CA ALA A 17 -7.65 -1.28 -27.57
C ALA A 17 -8.03 -2.06 -26.30
N ALA A 18 -7.24 -3.07 -25.96
CA ALA A 18 -7.43 -3.84 -24.73
C ALA A 18 -7.54 -2.90 -23.52
N PRO A 19 -8.43 -3.16 -22.55
CA PRO A 19 -8.62 -2.27 -21.41
C PRO A 19 -7.31 -2.17 -20.63
N ARG A 20 -6.74 -0.97 -20.63
CA ARG A 20 -5.54 -0.66 -19.84
C ARG A 20 -5.86 -0.91 -18.36
N SER A 21 -4.98 -1.63 -17.65
CA SER A 21 -5.19 -1.87 -16.24
C SER A 21 -5.21 -0.53 -15.48
N ARG A 22 -6.13 -0.35 -14.52
CA ARG A 22 -6.21 0.87 -13.69
C ARG A 22 -4.86 1.27 -13.10
N GLY A 23 -4.01 0.29 -12.79
CA GLY A 23 -2.66 0.55 -12.28
C GLY A 23 -1.70 1.14 -13.31
N ALA A 24 -1.85 0.81 -14.60
CA ALA A 24 -1.05 1.41 -15.67
C ALA A 24 -1.46 2.86 -15.91
N ASP A 25 -2.77 3.13 -15.90
CA ASP A 25 -3.30 4.49 -16.06
C ASP A 25 -2.87 5.39 -14.90
N THR A 26 -2.91 4.89 -13.67
CA THR A 26 -2.44 5.63 -12.48
C THR A 26 -0.95 5.95 -12.57
N ARG A 27 -0.13 5.00 -13.04
CA ARG A 27 1.31 5.23 -13.22
C ARG A 27 1.59 6.30 -14.26
N ALA A 28 0.92 6.24 -15.40
CA ALA A 28 1.06 7.23 -16.47
C ALA A 28 0.64 8.63 -15.99
N LEU A 29 -0.48 8.74 -15.28
CA LEU A 29 -0.95 9.99 -14.70
C LEU A 29 0.05 10.54 -13.67
N THR A 30 0.57 9.69 -12.81
CA THR A 30 1.56 10.06 -11.79
C THR A 30 2.83 10.63 -12.41
N GLN A 31 3.32 10.04 -13.49
CA GLN A 31 4.49 10.55 -14.23
C GLN A 31 4.23 11.94 -14.83
N VAL A 32 3.07 12.14 -15.45
CA VAL A 32 2.66 13.44 -16.01
C VAL A 32 2.58 14.50 -14.93
N LEU A 33 1.95 14.19 -13.80
CA LEU A 33 1.78 15.12 -12.69
C LEU A 33 3.13 15.51 -12.04
N PHE A 34 4.06 14.58 -11.89
CA PHE A 34 5.41 14.91 -11.42
C PHE A 34 6.17 15.79 -12.40
N GLY A 35 6.01 15.55 -13.70
CA GLY A 35 6.58 16.41 -14.73
C GLY A 35 6.04 17.86 -14.65
N GLN A 36 4.74 18.03 -14.41
CA GLN A 36 4.12 19.34 -14.19
C GLN A 36 4.62 20.00 -12.90
N LEU A 37 4.68 19.23 -11.80
CA LEU A 37 5.10 19.73 -10.48
C LEU A 37 6.52 20.29 -10.52
N LYS A 38 7.42 19.66 -11.26
CA LYS A 38 8.81 20.09 -11.41
C LYS A 38 8.96 21.49 -12.01
N GLY A 39 8.03 21.89 -12.88
CA GLY A 39 8.04 23.22 -13.51
C GLY A 39 7.37 24.31 -12.69
N LEU A 40 6.75 23.99 -11.54
CA LEU A 40 5.98 24.92 -10.73
C LEU A 40 6.74 25.31 -9.46
N GLN A 41 6.57 26.58 -9.05
CA GLN A 41 7.18 27.05 -7.81
C GLN A 41 6.40 26.54 -6.58
N PRO A 42 7.09 25.98 -5.57
CA PRO A 42 6.47 25.58 -4.31
C PRO A 42 5.66 26.71 -3.68
N GLY A 43 4.48 26.38 -3.14
CA GLY A 43 3.59 27.32 -2.46
C GLY A 43 2.63 28.09 -3.36
N THR A 44 2.75 27.97 -4.69
CA THR A 44 1.79 28.56 -5.62
C THR A 44 0.48 27.75 -5.64
N PRO A 45 -0.68 28.39 -5.96
CA PRO A 45 -1.95 27.65 -6.10
C PRO A 45 -1.88 26.52 -7.12
N GLU A 46 -1.15 26.68 -8.21
CA GLU A 46 -0.95 25.68 -9.26
C GLU A 46 -0.15 24.49 -8.73
N HIS A 47 0.95 24.74 -8.03
CA HIS A 47 1.77 23.72 -7.39
C HIS A 47 0.93 22.91 -6.39
N ASN A 48 0.14 23.58 -5.55
CA ASN A 48 -0.71 22.91 -4.56
C ASN A 48 -1.80 22.04 -5.22
N ARG A 49 -2.38 22.49 -6.34
CA ARG A 49 -3.35 21.70 -7.11
C ARG A 49 -2.74 20.43 -7.70
N VAL A 50 -1.56 20.52 -8.31
CA VAL A 50 -0.87 19.36 -8.89
C VAL A 50 -0.44 18.39 -7.77
N ARG A 51 0.05 18.91 -6.65
CA ARG A 51 0.40 18.11 -5.48
C ARG A 51 -0.81 17.37 -4.91
N ALA A 52 -1.95 18.04 -4.77
CA ALA A 52 -3.20 17.40 -4.33
C ALA A 52 -3.66 16.30 -5.30
N ALA A 53 -3.56 16.53 -6.61
CA ALA A 53 -3.89 15.53 -7.62
C ALA A 53 -2.97 14.30 -7.55
N LEU A 54 -1.68 14.47 -7.25
CA LEU A 54 -0.74 13.38 -7.02
C LEU A 54 -1.13 12.54 -5.80
N ILE A 55 -1.51 13.17 -4.71
CA ILE A 55 -1.96 12.50 -3.49
C ILE A 55 -3.22 11.67 -3.81
N GLU A 56 -4.22 12.29 -4.42
CA GLU A 56 -5.49 11.64 -4.75
C GLU A 56 -5.30 10.45 -5.70
N ALA A 57 -4.52 10.62 -6.76
CA ALA A 57 -4.23 9.56 -7.73
C ALA A 57 -3.54 8.33 -7.11
N ASN A 58 -2.77 8.53 -6.03
CA ASN A 58 -1.99 7.48 -5.37
C ASN A 58 -2.59 6.98 -4.04
N LEU A 59 -3.78 7.43 -3.64
CA LEU A 59 -4.49 6.89 -2.47
C LEU A 59 -4.72 5.36 -2.54
N PRO A 60 -4.97 4.74 -3.70
CA PRO A 60 -5.06 3.28 -3.80
C PRO A 60 -3.80 2.56 -3.31
N LEU A 61 -2.62 3.15 -3.47
CA LEU A 61 -1.35 2.62 -2.94
C LEU A 61 -1.37 2.55 -1.41
N VAL A 62 -1.90 3.59 -0.76
CA VAL A 62 -2.05 3.64 0.70
C VAL A 62 -3.02 2.57 1.19
N ARG A 63 -4.17 2.42 0.53
CA ARG A 63 -5.16 1.38 0.87
C ARG A 63 -4.58 -0.02 0.73
N TYR A 64 -3.80 -0.26 -0.32
CA TYR A 64 -3.10 -1.53 -0.52
C TYR A 64 -2.09 -1.81 0.60
N ALA A 65 -1.31 -0.81 1.00
CA ALA A 65 -0.37 -0.94 2.11
C ALA A 65 -1.09 -1.17 3.45
N ALA A 66 -2.15 -0.41 3.72
CA ALA A 66 -2.94 -0.49 4.96
C ALA A 66 -3.64 -1.85 5.13
N ALA A 67 -4.05 -2.49 4.03
CA ALA A 67 -4.72 -3.80 4.07
C ALA A 67 -3.89 -4.90 4.75
N ARG A 68 -2.57 -4.80 4.73
CA ARG A 68 -1.66 -5.73 5.43
C ARG A 68 -1.75 -5.66 6.96
N PHE A 69 -2.33 -4.58 7.49
CA PHE A 69 -2.44 -4.32 8.92
C PHE A 69 -3.86 -4.48 9.45
N ARG A 70 -4.77 -5.02 8.65
CA ARG A 70 -6.20 -5.16 8.97
C ARG A 70 -6.49 -5.97 10.24
N SER A 71 -5.62 -6.90 10.61
CA SER A 71 -5.80 -7.77 11.78
C SER A 71 -5.30 -7.16 13.10
N ARG A 72 -4.89 -5.91 13.13
CA ARG A 72 -4.19 -5.30 14.29
C ARG A 72 -5.06 -4.43 15.19
N ASN A 73 -6.35 -4.68 15.29
CA ASN A 73 -7.27 -4.02 16.24
C ASN A 73 -7.31 -2.48 16.21
N GLU A 74 -6.80 -1.84 15.15
CA GLU A 74 -6.85 -0.40 14.98
C GLU A 74 -7.89 -0.05 13.90
N PRO A 75 -8.61 1.07 14.03
CA PRO A 75 -9.52 1.52 13.00
C PRO A 75 -8.80 1.69 11.66
N MET A 76 -9.31 1.04 10.61
CA MET A 76 -8.67 1.06 9.29
C MET A 76 -8.55 2.49 8.74
N GLU A 77 -9.48 3.37 9.08
CA GLU A 77 -9.44 4.79 8.71
C GLU A 77 -8.20 5.50 9.27
N ASP A 78 -7.85 5.24 10.52
CA ASP A 78 -6.65 5.81 11.15
C ASP A 78 -5.37 5.29 10.48
N VAL A 79 -5.32 4.01 10.15
CA VAL A 79 -4.20 3.40 9.43
C VAL A 79 -4.04 4.03 8.04
N ILE A 80 -5.14 4.27 7.32
CA ILE A 80 -5.12 4.93 6.01
C ILE A 80 -4.67 6.39 6.14
N GLN A 81 -5.12 7.12 7.15
CA GLN A 81 -4.67 8.50 7.38
C GLN A 81 -3.16 8.57 7.63
N VAL A 82 -2.63 7.69 8.46
CA VAL A 82 -1.18 7.60 8.73
C VAL A 82 -0.41 7.21 7.48
N GLY A 83 -0.89 6.24 6.72
CA GLY A 83 -0.31 5.88 5.44
C GLY A 83 -0.34 7.02 4.43
N THR A 84 -1.38 7.85 4.44
CA THR A 84 -1.49 9.05 3.60
C THR A 84 -0.44 10.09 3.97
N ILE A 85 -0.11 10.26 5.23
CA ILE A 85 1.01 11.12 5.67
C ILE A 85 2.33 10.59 5.05
N GLY A 86 2.56 9.29 5.08
CA GLY A 86 3.69 8.66 4.43
C GLY A 86 3.73 8.89 2.91
N LEU A 87 2.57 8.84 2.25
CA LEU A 87 2.43 9.15 0.83
C LEU A 87 2.79 10.61 0.52
N ILE A 88 2.31 11.55 1.31
CA ILE A 88 2.62 12.98 1.17
C ILE A 88 4.13 13.21 1.31
N ASN A 89 4.76 12.62 2.32
CA ASN A 89 6.20 12.70 2.53
C ASN A 89 6.98 12.11 1.34
N ALA A 90 6.49 11.01 0.76
CA ALA A 90 7.10 10.40 -0.41
C ALA A 90 6.97 11.30 -1.66
N ILE A 91 5.82 11.93 -1.89
CA ILE A 91 5.60 12.86 -2.99
C ILE A 91 6.56 14.05 -2.88
N ASP A 92 6.71 14.62 -1.69
CA ASP A 92 7.54 15.80 -1.45
C ASP A 92 9.06 15.51 -1.62
N ARG A 93 9.47 14.25 -1.50
CA ARG A 93 10.88 13.82 -1.59
C ARG A 93 11.23 13.10 -2.89
N PHE A 94 10.24 12.73 -3.68
CA PHE A 94 10.49 11.96 -4.89
C PHE A 94 11.16 12.79 -5.97
N ASP A 95 12.22 12.24 -6.53
CA ASP A 95 12.91 12.80 -7.69
C ASP A 95 12.65 11.92 -8.92
N PRO A 96 11.83 12.40 -9.90
CA PRO A 96 11.49 11.64 -11.10
C PRO A 96 12.71 11.28 -11.97
N ASP A 97 13.80 12.03 -11.86
CA ASP A 97 15.00 11.87 -12.69
C ASP A 97 15.92 10.72 -12.23
N ARG A 98 15.65 10.12 -11.07
CA ARG A 98 16.45 9.01 -10.54
C ARG A 98 16.16 7.63 -11.16
N GLY A 99 15.23 7.54 -12.09
CA GLY A 99 14.92 6.29 -12.79
C GLY A 99 14.17 5.23 -11.97
N VAL A 100 13.71 5.57 -10.77
CA VAL A 100 12.92 4.70 -9.89
C VAL A 100 11.44 5.00 -10.09
N GLN A 101 10.60 3.98 -10.16
CA GLN A 101 9.15 4.14 -10.21
C GLN A 101 8.62 4.66 -8.87
N PHE A 102 7.65 5.60 -8.91
CA PHE A 102 7.10 6.21 -7.71
C PHE A 102 6.55 5.18 -6.69
N PRO A 103 5.77 4.15 -7.08
CA PRO A 103 5.29 3.15 -6.12
C PRO A 103 6.42 2.42 -5.38
N THR A 104 7.51 2.12 -6.06
CA THR A 104 8.70 1.47 -5.47
C THR A 104 9.36 2.36 -4.43
N PHE A 105 9.42 3.66 -4.69
CA PHE A 105 9.96 4.66 -3.78
C PHE A 105 9.02 4.94 -2.59
N ALA A 106 7.72 5.07 -2.85
CA ALA A 106 6.73 5.48 -1.86
C ALA A 106 6.35 4.37 -0.88
N MET A 107 6.29 3.11 -1.33
CA MET A 107 5.82 1.99 -0.51
C MET A 107 6.59 1.82 0.82
N PRO A 108 7.92 1.84 0.85
CA PRO A 108 8.67 1.77 2.11
C PRO A 108 8.34 2.90 3.08
N THR A 109 8.13 4.12 2.58
CA THR A 109 7.78 5.28 3.39
C THR A 109 6.38 5.15 3.97
N VAL A 110 5.39 4.77 3.15
CA VAL A 110 4.01 4.54 3.58
C VAL A 110 3.94 3.44 4.64
N VAL A 111 4.55 2.29 4.38
CA VAL A 111 4.58 1.16 5.33
C VAL A 111 5.36 1.52 6.59
N GLY A 112 6.43 2.29 6.47
CA GLY A 112 7.24 2.76 7.60
C GLY A 112 6.43 3.64 8.56
N GLU A 113 5.63 4.59 8.05
CA GLU A 113 4.75 5.42 8.86
C GLU A 113 3.66 4.60 9.56
N ILE A 114 3.05 3.65 8.86
CA ILE A 114 2.05 2.75 9.45
C ILE A 114 2.68 1.91 10.58
N LYS A 115 3.86 1.33 10.36
CA LYS A 115 4.57 0.56 11.40
C LYS A 115 4.93 1.42 12.60
N ARG A 116 5.37 2.66 12.38
CA ARG A 116 5.65 3.62 13.44
C ARG A 116 4.42 3.92 14.27
N TYR A 117 3.28 4.18 13.62
CA TYR A 117 2.00 4.40 14.28
C TYR A 117 1.63 3.23 15.20
N PHE A 118 1.71 1.99 14.73
CA PHE A 118 1.44 0.81 15.57
C PHE A 118 2.42 0.69 16.73
N ARG A 119 3.70 0.94 16.50
CA ARG A 119 4.70 0.90 17.56
C ARG A 119 4.42 1.94 18.66
N ASP A 120 4.02 3.14 18.26
CA ASP A 120 3.82 4.25 19.19
C ASP A 120 2.46 4.15 19.91
N ASN A 121 1.41 3.63 19.25
CA ASN A 121 0.06 3.50 19.82
C ASN A 121 -0.16 2.23 20.63
N VAL A 122 0.51 1.13 20.33
CA VAL A 122 0.45 -0.10 21.15
C VAL A 122 1.07 0.12 22.54
N ARG A 123 1.78 1.23 22.74
CA ARG A 123 2.43 1.58 24.02
C ARG A 123 1.61 2.50 24.94
N THR A 124 0.31 2.54 24.81
CA THR A 124 -0.56 3.29 25.75
C THR A 124 -0.50 2.73 27.18
N VAL A 125 -0.06 1.49 27.35
CA VAL A 125 0.29 0.89 28.63
C VAL A 125 1.77 0.54 28.60
N HIS A 126 2.54 1.07 29.56
CA HIS A 126 3.93 0.68 29.74
C HIS A 126 3.99 -0.81 30.09
N VAL A 127 4.26 -1.65 29.11
CA VAL A 127 4.45 -3.10 29.32
C VAL A 127 5.90 -3.31 29.72
N PRO A 128 6.18 -3.84 30.91
CA PRO A 128 7.53 -4.21 31.32
C PRO A 128 8.18 -5.12 30.29
N ARG A 129 9.49 -4.94 30.04
CA ARG A 129 10.23 -5.70 29.04
C ARG A 129 10.01 -7.21 29.12
N ARG A 130 9.96 -7.73 30.36
CA ARG A 130 9.70 -9.15 30.61
C ARG A 130 8.34 -9.63 30.06
N LEU A 131 7.29 -8.83 30.21
CA LEU A 131 5.96 -9.16 29.66
C LEU A 131 5.93 -9.06 28.14
N HIS A 132 6.67 -8.12 27.56
CA HIS A 132 6.82 -8.04 26.10
C HIS A 132 7.54 -9.28 25.55
N GLU A 133 8.62 -9.71 26.18
CA GLU A 133 9.34 -10.94 25.81
C GLU A 133 8.45 -12.17 25.94
N LEU A 134 7.66 -12.29 27.00
CA LEU A 134 6.69 -13.37 27.18
C LEU A 134 5.61 -13.34 26.10
N TRP A 135 5.08 -12.17 25.76
CA TRP A 135 4.09 -12.01 24.70
C TRP A 135 4.63 -12.49 23.34
N VAL A 136 5.87 -12.16 23.00
CA VAL A 136 6.53 -12.64 21.77
C VAL A 136 6.65 -14.15 21.78
N GLN A 137 7.05 -14.76 22.92
CA GLN A 137 7.16 -16.20 23.06
C GLN A 137 5.80 -16.91 22.92
N VAL A 138 4.76 -16.37 23.53
CA VAL A 138 3.38 -16.91 23.43
C VAL A 138 2.88 -16.86 21.98
N ASN A 139 3.09 -15.75 21.28
CA ASN A 139 2.67 -15.65 19.88
C ASN A 139 3.42 -16.66 18.98
N SER A 140 4.73 -16.78 19.14
CA SER A 140 5.52 -17.74 18.38
C SER A 140 5.10 -19.19 18.66
N ALA A 141 4.89 -19.54 19.94
CA ALA A 141 4.40 -20.86 20.31
C ALA A 141 3.00 -21.15 19.75
N THR A 142 2.12 -20.15 19.75
CA THR A 142 0.77 -20.27 19.18
C THR A 142 0.81 -20.53 17.68
N GLU A 143 1.65 -19.81 16.94
CA GLU A 143 1.83 -20.03 15.50
C GLU A 143 2.37 -21.42 15.18
N ASP A 144 3.41 -21.85 15.91
CA ASP A 144 4.03 -23.17 15.75
C ASP A 144 3.01 -24.30 16.03
N LEU A 145 2.27 -24.20 17.13
CA LEU A 145 1.27 -25.21 17.52
C LEU A 145 0.06 -25.19 16.57
N THR A 146 -0.37 -24.02 16.10
CA THR A 146 -1.44 -23.91 15.10
C THR A 146 -1.05 -24.62 13.81
N THR A 147 0.18 -24.44 13.37
CA THR A 147 0.71 -25.11 12.18
C THR A 147 0.78 -26.62 12.37
N SER A 148 1.22 -27.08 13.56
CA SER A 148 1.37 -28.51 13.85
C SER A 148 0.03 -29.23 14.04
N PHE A 149 -0.93 -28.57 14.70
CA PHE A 149 -2.22 -29.19 15.05
C PHE A 149 -3.31 -28.95 14.00
N GLY A 150 -3.15 -27.97 13.09
CA GLY A 150 -4.19 -27.56 12.16
C GLY A 150 -5.40 -26.88 12.82
N ARG A 151 -5.30 -26.53 14.11
CA ARG A 151 -6.31 -25.83 14.92
C ARG A 151 -5.64 -24.87 15.89
N THR A 152 -6.43 -23.95 16.45
CA THR A 152 -5.95 -23.06 17.51
C THR A 152 -5.59 -23.89 18.77
N PRO A 153 -4.37 -23.73 19.33
CA PRO A 153 -3.98 -24.40 20.55
C PRO A 153 -4.73 -23.85 21.77
N THR A 154 -4.87 -24.68 22.81
CA THR A 154 -5.40 -24.27 24.11
C THR A 154 -4.32 -23.55 24.93
N THR A 155 -4.75 -22.81 25.97
CA THR A 155 -3.82 -22.15 26.90
C THR A 155 -2.88 -23.14 27.57
N ALA A 156 -3.39 -24.33 27.97
CA ALA A 156 -2.58 -25.40 28.55
C ALA A 156 -1.48 -25.92 27.60
N GLU A 157 -1.81 -26.11 26.32
CA GLU A 157 -0.84 -26.55 25.31
C GLU A 157 0.25 -25.48 25.06
N ILE A 158 -0.11 -24.21 25.10
CA ILE A 158 0.86 -23.10 24.99
C ILE A 158 1.74 -23.05 26.23
N ALA A 159 1.16 -23.14 27.42
CA ALA A 159 1.87 -23.11 28.70
C ALA A 159 2.87 -24.31 28.82
N GLU A 160 2.45 -25.49 28.41
CA GLU A 160 3.32 -26.69 28.36
C GLU A 160 4.50 -26.46 27.39
N ARG A 161 4.22 -25.91 26.20
CA ARG A 161 5.25 -25.64 25.18
C ARG A 161 6.29 -24.64 25.68
N LEU A 162 5.87 -23.63 26.45
CA LEU A 162 6.73 -22.60 27.02
C LEU A 162 7.30 -22.96 28.40
N ARG A 163 6.87 -24.07 29.00
CA ARG A 163 7.24 -24.52 30.36
C ARG A 163 6.93 -23.47 31.43
N ILE A 164 5.78 -22.85 31.34
CA ILE A 164 5.25 -21.88 32.31
C ILE A 164 3.93 -22.38 32.87
N THR A 165 3.54 -21.84 34.03
CA THR A 165 2.18 -22.04 34.57
C THR A 165 1.14 -21.30 33.78
N GLU A 166 -0.08 -21.86 33.68
CA GLU A 166 -1.21 -21.19 33.02
C GLU A 166 -1.52 -19.81 33.62
#